data_84dd50ddc04b986e17e94fd27dd52bb1
#
_entry.id   84dd50ddc04b986e17e94fd27dd52bb1
#
_cell.length_a   1.000
_cell.length_b   1.000
_cell.length_c   1.000
_cell.angle_alpha   90.00
_cell.angle_beta   90.00
_cell.angle_gamma   90.00
#
_symmetry.space_group_name_H-M   'P 1'
#
loop_
_entity.id
_entity.type
_entity.pdbx_description
1 polymer ?
#
loop_
_entity_poly.entity_id
_entity_poly.type
_entity_poly.pdbx_seq_one_letter_code
_entity_poly.pdbx_strand_id
1 'polypeptide(L)'
;MVHGVSAPVFEDDRCGPGSLSVVLRAHGETVSARDLEVLLPEAPRRGVLSVDMLIAARQRGFDAALVTGTAEAVRGELAEGRPAILMLRLLDAPGARRDIYHYVVVDGFDPSRGLFQFQFGDGKARWAQLESLEKSWKPAGHALLVVRSRAGTDATLAHAVVLEGQGRLQEADALYRQVLVVRPESVRTWVNLGNVAADQGRREESEGAYRRALEIAPDDRDALNNLAWLLLAEGTRFEEAETLATRAANQPGPDQSLAQDTLGRIQLARGRCEEAVRTFREALEAAALPETTQVGLRTRLERARACSPR
;
A
#
# COMPACT_ATOMS: atom_id res chain seq x y z
N MET A 1 22.33 10.58 4.91
CA MET A 1 22.20 11.72 3.96
C MET A 1 21.83 11.18 2.61
N VAL A 2 20.83 11.75 1.97
CA VAL A 2 20.48 11.43 0.59
C VAL A 2 21.54 12.11 -0.31
N HIS A 3 22.28 11.32 -1.09
CA HIS A 3 23.33 11.86 -1.96
C HIS A 3 22.72 12.60 -3.15
N GLY A 4 23.34 13.72 -3.55
CA GLY A 4 22.97 14.47 -4.75
C GLY A 4 21.92 15.56 -4.57
N VAL A 5 21.44 15.79 -3.36
CA VAL A 5 20.51 16.88 -3.06
C VAL A 5 21.33 18.15 -2.72
N SER A 6 21.36 19.11 -3.65
CA SER A 6 21.91 20.44 -3.39
C SER A 6 20.82 21.32 -2.80
N ALA A 7 21.19 22.19 -1.85
CA ALA A 7 20.24 23.14 -1.25
C ALA A 7 19.72 24.12 -2.34
N PRO A 8 18.44 24.05 -2.72
CA PRO A 8 17.89 24.86 -3.79
C PRO A 8 17.59 26.29 -3.31
N VAL A 9 17.56 27.21 -4.26
CA VAL A 9 16.99 28.56 -4.07
C VAL A 9 15.68 28.61 -4.84
N PHE A 10 14.59 28.94 -4.16
CA PHE A 10 13.27 29.14 -4.77
C PHE A 10 12.89 30.62 -4.71
N GLU A 11 12.12 31.06 -5.71
CA GLU A 11 11.38 32.31 -5.58
C GLU A 11 10.18 32.10 -4.62
N ASP A 12 9.75 33.12 -3.90
CA ASP A 12 8.80 33.03 -2.76
C ASP A 12 7.49 32.28 -3.04
N ASP A 13 7.03 32.25 -4.29
CA ASP A 13 5.80 31.58 -4.73
C ASP A 13 6.03 30.19 -5.31
N ARG A 14 7.29 29.73 -5.42
CA ARG A 14 7.71 28.48 -6.08
C ARG A 14 8.19 27.39 -5.10
N CYS A 15 7.89 27.51 -3.82
CA CYS A 15 8.38 26.55 -2.82
C CYS A 15 7.82 25.11 -3.09
N GLY A 16 6.58 24.97 -3.57
CA GLY A 16 5.99 23.67 -3.92
C GLY A 16 6.69 23.00 -5.10
N PRO A 17 6.66 23.58 -6.32
CA PRO A 17 7.35 23.06 -7.50
C PRO A 17 8.85 22.87 -7.25
N GLY A 18 9.47 23.81 -6.54
CA GLY A 18 10.87 23.74 -6.16
C GLY A 18 11.18 22.53 -5.29
N SER A 19 10.41 22.32 -4.21
CA SER A 19 10.58 21.15 -3.32
C SER A 19 10.37 19.83 -4.07
N LEU A 20 9.34 19.75 -4.93
CA LEU A 20 9.10 18.56 -5.74
C LEU A 20 10.24 18.29 -6.73
N SER A 21 10.80 19.33 -7.37
CA SER A 21 11.92 19.16 -8.28
C SER A 21 13.16 18.58 -7.59
N VAL A 22 13.42 18.98 -6.35
CA VAL A 22 14.52 18.43 -5.53
C VAL A 22 14.32 16.94 -5.28
N VAL A 23 13.11 16.54 -4.89
CA VAL A 23 12.80 15.13 -4.60
C VAL A 23 12.87 14.29 -5.87
N LEU A 24 12.31 14.74 -7.00
CA LEU A 24 12.37 14.02 -8.28
C LEU A 24 13.81 13.86 -8.80
N ARG A 25 14.66 14.89 -8.62
CA ARG A 25 16.09 14.80 -8.98
C ARG A 25 16.85 13.79 -8.10
N ALA A 26 16.50 13.66 -6.84
CA ALA A 26 17.07 12.60 -5.99
C ALA A 26 16.71 11.17 -6.50
N HIS A 27 15.66 11.04 -7.28
CA HIS A 27 15.29 9.82 -8.00
C HIS A 27 15.85 9.72 -9.43
N GLY A 28 16.77 10.62 -9.81
CA GLY A 28 17.47 10.57 -11.11
C GLY A 28 16.76 11.35 -12.24
N GLU A 29 15.67 12.07 -11.95
CA GLU A 29 15.01 12.92 -12.94
C GLU A 29 15.79 14.20 -13.24
N THR A 30 15.76 14.65 -14.50
CA THR A 30 16.26 15.97 -14.90
C THR A 30 15.07 16.92 -15.01
N VAL A 31 14.70 17.56 -13.92
CA VAL A 31 13.51 18.42 -13.84
C VAL A 31 13.80 19.67 -13.01
N SER A 32 13.35 20.84 -13.50
CA SER A 32 13.37 22.10 -12.78
C SER A 32 12.00 22.43 -12.17
N ALA A 33 11.95 23.38 -11.24
CA ALA A 33 10.69 23.90 -10.71
C ALA A 33 9.77 24.43 -11.84
N ARG A 34 10.35 25.11 -12.85
CA ARG A 34 9.65 25.67 -13.99
C ARG A 34 8.98 24.57 -14.85
N ASP A 35 9.64 23.43 -15.03
CA ASP A 35 9.07 22.30 -15.80
C ASP A 35 7.84 21.69 -15.08
N LEU A 36 7.80 21.80 -13.76
CA LEU A 36 6.67 21.34 -12.96
C LEU A 36 5.50 22.31 -12.93
N GLU A 37 5.76 23.63 -13.05
CA GLU A 37 4.72 24.65 -13.09
C GLU A 37 3.74 24.44 -14.25
N VAL A 38 4.20 23.92 -15.38
CA VAL A 38 3.35 23.61 -16.54
C VAL A 38 2.33 22.50 -16.24
N LEU A 39 2.64 21.62 -15.28
CA LEU A 39 1.78 20.52 -14.87
C LEU A 39 0.84 20.90 -13.71
N LEU A 40 1.07 22.07 -13.12
CA LEU A 40 0.28 22.53 -11.97
C LEU A 40 -0.79 23.50 -12.48
N PRO A 41 -2.01 23.45 -11.94
CA PRO A 41 -3.05 24.42 -12.32
C PRO A 41 -2.55 25.84 -12.01
N GLU A 42 -2.89 26.79 -12.88
CA GLU A 42 -2.63 28.22 -12.62
C GLU A 42 -3.23 28.59 -11.26
N ALA A 43 -2.38 28.65 -10.25
CA ALA A 43 -2.80 28.88 -8.89
C ALA A 43 -3.18 30.37 -8.73
N PRO A 44 -4.47 30.72 -8.59
CA PRO A 44 -4.84 32.10 -8.36
C PRO A 44 -4.34 32.51 -6.96
N ARG A 45 -3.21 33.19 -6.87
CA ARG A 45 -2.70 33.91 -5.68
C ARG A 45 -2.61 33.14 -4.35
N ARG A 46 -2.73 31.79 -4.32
CA ARG A 46 -2.80 30.98 -3.09
C ARG A 46 -1.68 29.94 -2.94
N GLY A 47 -0.73 29.89 -3.87
CA GLY A 47 0.30 28.86 -3.90
C GLY A 47 -0.22 27.50 -4.42
N VAL A 48 0.69 26.56 -4.61
CA VAL A 48 0.41 25.19 -5.06
C VAL A 48 -0.09 24.37 -3.88
N LEU A 49 -1.14 23.57 -4.09
CA LEU A 49 -1.65 22.65 -3.07
C LEU A 49 -0.80 21.36 -3.05
N SER A 50 -0.74 20.69 -1.90
CA SER A 50 -0.04 19.40 -1.77
C SER A 50 -0.60 18.33 -2.73
N VAL A 51 -1.91 18.39 -3.00
CA VAL A 51 -2.57 17.48 -3.96
C VAL A 51 -2.09 17.74 -5.39
N ASP A 52 -1.81 18.98 -5.77
CA ASP A 52 -1.29 19.31 -7.09
C ASP A 52 0.12 18.74 -7.28
N MET A 53 0.98 18.83 -6.27
CA MET A 53 2.30 18.21 -6.29
C MET A 53 2.22 16.69 -6.35
N LEU A 54 1.28 16.08 -5.62
CA LEU A 54 1.00 14.65 -5.70
C LEU A 54 0.62 14.24 -7.13
N ILE A 55 -0.29 14.98 -7.77
CA ILE A 55 -0.73 14.73 -9.16
C ILE A 55 0.44 14.90 -10.12
N ALA A 56 1.22 15.98 -10.00
CA ALA A 56 2.39 16.23 -10.85
C ALA A 56 3.43 15.11 -10.76
N ALA A 57 3.74 14.62 -9.55
CA ALA A 57 4.63 13.48 -9.37
C ALA A 57 4.10 12.21 -10.06
N ARG A 58 2.80 11.92 -9.92
CA ARG A 58 2.15 10.76 -10.56
C ARG A 58 2.13 10.86 -12.08
N GLN A 59 1.85 12.04 -12.64
CA GLN A 59 1.89 12.31 -14.09
C GLN A 59 3.28 12.07 -14.69
N ARG A 60 4.34 12.30 -13.91
CA ARG A 60 5.73 12.00 -14.30
C ARG A 60 6.14 10.55 -14.07
N GLY A 61 5.21 9.69 -13.70
CA GLY A 61 5.45 8.26 -13.58
C GLY A 61 6.01 7.80 -12.23
N PHE A 62 5.92 8.62 -11.19
CA PHE A 62 6.26 8.24 -9.83
C PHE A 62 5.05 7.71 -9.06
N ASP A 63 5.30 6.86 -8.09
CA ASP A 63 4.35 6.55 -7.04
C ASP A 63 4.48 7.61 -5.95
N ALA A 64 3.39 8.27 -5.61
CA ALA A 64 3.38 9.33 -4.62
C ALA A 64 2.14 9.26 -3.73
N ALA A 65 2.30 9.64 -2.46
CA ALA A 65 1.22 9.71 -1.49
C ALA A 65 1.38 10.92 -0.56
N LEU A 66 0.25 11.50 -0.19
CA LEU A 66 0.16 12.48 0.89
C LEU A 66 -0.33 11.74 2.13
N VAL A 67 0.48 11.68 3.17
CA VAL A 67 0.21 10.93 4.40
C VAL A 67 0.32 11.84 5.63
N THR A 68 -0.25 11.41 6.75
CA THR A 68 0.03 12.02 8.05
C THR A 68 1.42 11.58 8.50
N GLY A 69 2.36 12.52 8.54
CA GLY A 69 3.76 12.25 8.85
C GLY A 69 4.02 12.10 10.35
N THR A 70 4.98 11.25 10.66
CA THR A 70 5.59 11.11 11.98
C THR A 70 7.11 11.15 11.85
N ALA A 71 7.81 11.37 12.96
CA ALA A 71 9.28 11.32 12.94
C ALA A 71 9.81 9.95 12.45
N GLU A 72 9.09 8.88 12.76
CA GLU A 72 9.43 7.52 12.30
C GLU A 72 9.23 7.37 10.78
N ALA A 73 8.10 7.86 10.25
CA ALA A 73 7.82 7.83 8.81
C ALA A 73 8.90 8.61 8.02
N VAL A 74 9.28 9.80 8.49
CA VAL A 74 10.35 10.59 7.89
C VAL A 74 11.69 9.86 7.94
N ARG A 75 12.06 9.27 9.10
CA ARG A 75 13.28 8.47 9.23
C ARG A 75 13.29 7.27 8.29
N GLY A 76 12.15 6.59 8.14
CA GLY A 76 12.01 5.44 7.23
C GLY A 76 12.31 5.83 5.79
N GLU A 77 11.78 6.93 5.28
CA GLU A 77 12.09 7.40 3.92
C GLU A 77 13.57 7.77 3.76
N LEU A 78 14.14 8.46 4.75
CA LEU A 78 15.54 8.88 4.70
C LEU A 78 16.52 7.70 4.82
N ALA A 79 16.19 6.65 5.56
CA ALA A 79 17.00 5.43 5.67
C ALA A 79 17.15 4.73 4.32
N GLU A 80 16.11 4.81 3.47
CA GLU A 80 16.09 4.29 2.12
C GLU A 80 16.64 5.27 1.06
N GLY A 81 17.26 6.36 1.50
CA GLY A 81 17.81 7.37 0.60
C GLY A 81 16.78 8.24 -0.12
N ARG A 82 15.55 8.32 0.39
CA ARG A 82 14.45 9.06 -0.22
C ARG A 82 14.18 10.35 0.57
N PRO A 83 14.33 11.53 -0.03
CA PRO A 83 13.90 12.78 0.59
C PRO A 83 12.38 12.87 0.60
N ALA A 84 11.84 13.59 1.57
CA ALA A 84 10.40 13.81 1.72
C ALA A 84 10.06 15.30 1.80
N ILE A 85 8.81 15.67 1.56
CA ILE A 85 8.36 17.05 1.61
C ILE A 85 7.35 17.21 2.73
N LEU A 86 7.64 18.11 3.68
CA LEU A 86 6.71 18.54 4.72
C LEU A 86 5.96 19.78 4.26
N MET A 87 4.66 19.86 4.52
CA MET A 87 3.89 21.09 4.41
C MET A 87 3.81 21.76 5.79
N LEU A 88 4.26 22.99 5.87
CA LEU A 88 4.20 23.82 7.09
C LEU A 88 3.17 24.92 6.90
N ARG A 89 2.35 25.19 7.93
CA ARG A 89 1.50 26.38 8.01
C ARG A 89 2.25 27.43 8.81
N LEU A 90 2.64 28.50 8.14
CA LEU A 90 3.29 29.64 8.81
C LEU A 90 2.20 30.49 9.48
N LEU A 91 2.14 30.42 10.80
CA LEU A 91 1.26 31.24 11.63
C LEU A 91 2.00 32.58 11.88
N ASP A 92 1.31 33.70 11.72
CA ASP A 92 1.75 35.02 12.16
C ASP A 92 2.99 35.62 11.45
N ALA A 93 3.08 35.53 10.13
CA ALA A 93 3.93 36.47 9.43
C ALA A 93 3.38 37.91 9.69
N PRO A 94 4.20 38.85 10.22
CA PRO A 94 3.71 40.21 10.50
C PRO A 94 3.09 40.84 9.24
N GLY A 95 1.81 41.19 9.31
CA GLY A 95 1.06 41.74 8.18
C GLY A 95 0.35 40.74 7.27
N ALA A 96 0.50 39.44 7.44
CA ALA A 96 -0.22 38.43 6.67
C ALA A 96 -1.67 38.33 7.15
N ARG A 97 -2.62 38.70 6.28
CA ARG A 97 -4.07 38.52 6.51
C ARG A 97 -4.58 37.11 6.14
N ARG A 98 -3.69 36.16 5.83
CA ARG A 98 -4.04 34.83 5.32
C ARG A 98 -3.02 33.77 5.77
N ASP A 99 -3.48 32.54 5.91
CA ASP A 99 -2.63 31.37 6.13
C ASP A 99 -1.67 31.20 4.95
N ILE A 100 -0.40 31.15 5.26
CA ILE A 100 0.67 30.88 4.28
C ILE A 100 1.14 29.43 4.53
N TYR A 101 1.09 28.61 3.49
CA TYR A 101 1.68 27.28 3.51
C TYR A 101 3.06 27.33 2.83
N HIS A 102 4.01 26.65 3.43
CA HIS A 102 5.37 26.53 2.91
C HIS A 102 5.79 25.07 2.85
N TYR A 103 6.52 24.68 1.80
CA TYR A 103 7.01 23.31 1.63
C TYR A 103 8.49 23.24 1.92
N VAL A 104 8.87 22.22 2.69
CA VAL A 104 10.24 22.02 3.15
C VAL A 104 10.67 20.61 2.80
N VAL A 105 11.83 20.47 2.15
CA VAL A 105 12.43 19.16 1.89
C VAL A 105 13.20 18.71 3.11
N VAL A 106 12.99 17.45 3.50
CA VAL A 106 13.82 16.74 4.49
C VAL A 106 14.64 15.69 3.75
N ASP A 107 15.95 15.79 3.83
CA ASP A 107 16.87 14.97 3.02
C ASP A 107 18.03 14.35 3.80
N GLY A 108 18.05 14.52 5.11
CA GLY A 108 19.05 13.91 5.97
C GLY A 108 18.59 13.66 7.39
N PHE A 109 19.19 12.65 8.02
CA PHE A 109 19.01 12.34 9.44
C PHE A 109 20.36 11.98 10.05
N ASP A 110 20.69 12.58 11.18
CA ASP A 110 21.85 12.23 12.02
C ASP A 110 21.36 11.49 13.25
N PRO A 111 21.51 10.14 13.31
CA PRO A 111 21.02 9.34 14.43
C PRO A 111 21.78 9.61 15.72
N SER A 112 23.03 10.07 15.65
CA SER A 112 23.85 10.36 16.85
C SER A 112 23.38 11.60 17.60
N ARG A 113 22.78 12.55 16.88
CA ARG A 113 22.28 13.82 17.43
C ARG A 113 20.76 13.92 17.44
N GLY A 114 20.03 12.98 16.78
CA GLY A 114 18.59 13.03 16.60
C GLY A 114 18.11 14.18 15.72
N LEU A 115 18.97 14.69 14.83
CA LEU A 115 18.69 15.86 14.00
C LEU A 115 18.32 15.47 12.58
N PHE A 116 17.35 16.20 12.01
CA PHE A 116 16.97 16.12 10.60
C PHE A 116 17.57 17.29 9.84
N GLN A 117 17.91 17.07 8.58
CA GLN A 117 18.35 18.13 7.66
C GLN A 117 17.16 18.63 6.86
N PHE A 118 16.95 19.94 6.91
CA PHE A 118 15.86 20.64 6.23
C PHE A 118 16.38 21.61 5.20
N GLN A 119 15.67 21.72 4.07
CA GLN A 119 15.90 22.70 3.01
C GLN A 119 14.65 23.54 2.82
N PHE A 120 14.76 24.85 3.10
CA PHE A 120 13.65 25.79 3.04
C PHE A 120 13.57 26.56 1.71
N GLY A 121 14.44 26.24 0.75
CA GLY A 121 14.46 26.89 -0.56
C GLY A 121 15.26 28.19 -0.62
N ASP A 122 16.02 28.51 0.41
CA ASP A 122 16.89 29.69 0.47
C ASP A 122 18.38 29.38 0.21
N GLY A 123 18.64 28.20 -0.36
CA GLY A 123 20.00 27.74 -0.67
C GLY A 123 20.79 27.24 0.56
N LYS A 124 20.15 27.11 1.72
CA LYS A 124 20.81 26.68 2.95
C LYS A 124 20.16 25.42 3.53
N ALA A 125 20.98 24.43 3.83
CA ALA A 125 20.58 23.28 4.62
C ALA A 125 20.71 23.59 6.12
N ARG A 126 19.71 23.19 6.91
CA ARG A 126 19.67 23.40 8.36
C ARG A 126 19.44 22.10 9.09
N TRP A 127 20.17 21.89 10.16
CA TRP A 127 19.98 20.75 11.05
C TRP A 127 19.17 21.17 12.27
N ALA A 128 18.05 20.49 12.52
CA ALA A 128 17.19 20.75 13.66
C ALA A 128 16.46 19.47 14.09
N GLN A 129 15.91 19.48 15.29
CA GLN A 129 14.94 18.49 15.73
C GLN A 129 13.63 18.68 14.98
N LEU A 130 12.94 17.59 14.61
CA LEU A 130 11.66 17.66 13.88
C LEU A 130 10.60 18.40 14.73
N GLU A 131 10.64 18.22 16.04
CA GLU A 131 9.77 18.88 17.02
C GLU A 131 9.85 20.41 16.97
N SER A 132 10.96 20.96 16.49
CA SER A 132 11.10 22.43 16.30
C SER A 132 10.11 22.97 15.25
N LEU A 133 9.65 22.11 14.33
CA LEU A 133 8.67 22.44 13.29
C LEU A 133 7.24 22.16 13.71
N GLU A 134 6.99 21.58 14.90
CA GLU A 134 5.68 21.09 15.35
C GLU A 134 4.62 22.20 15.35
N LYS A 135 5.00 23.42 15.76
CA LYS A 135 4.09 24.59 15.77
C LYS A 135 3.56 24.96 14.38
N SER A 136 4.29 24.64 13.33
CA SER A 136 3.91 24.90 11.93
C SER A 136 3.43 23.66 11.20
N TRP A 137 3.87 22.47 11.61
CA TRP A 137 3.52 21.19 10.95
C TRP A 137 2.16 20.67 11.43
N LYS A 138 1.89 20.71 12.73
CA LYS A 138 0.60 20.29 13.31
C LYS A 138 -0.61 21.02 12.72
N PRO A 139 -0.61 22.37 12.58
CA PRO A 139 -1.72 23.07 11.94
C PRO A 139 -1.87 22.76 10.44
N ALA A 140 -0.86 22.18 9.80
CA ALA A 140 -0.90 21.63 8.44
C ALA A 140 -1.33 20.14 8.40
N GLY A 141 -1.85 19.60 9.51
CA GLY A 141 -2.28 18.21 9.61
C GLY A 141 -1.12 17.21 9.56
N HIS A 142 0.09 17.61 9.91
CA HIS A 142 1.32 16.80 9.74
C HIS A 142 1.50 16.29 8.30
N ALA A 143 1.08 17.07 7.30
CA ALA A 143 1.12 16.64 5.92
C ALA A 143 2.56 16.35 5.46
N LEU A 144 2.77 15.13 4.96
CA LEU A 144 4.02 14.60 4.43
C LEU A 144 3.76 14.04 3.03
N LEU A 145 4.43 14.61 2.01
CA LEU A 145 4.41 14.07 0.66
C LEU A 145 5.61 13.12 0.49
N VAL A 146 5.29 11.87 0.23
CA VAL A 146 6.24 10.79 -0.07
C VAL A 146 6.21 10.52 -1.56
N VAL A 147 7.40 10.42 -2.19
CA VAL A 147 7.56 10.12 -3.62
C VAL A 147 8.54 8.97 -3.79
N ARG A 148 8.19 7.97 -4.60
CA ARG A 148 9.01 6.78 -4.88
C ARG A 148 9.03 6.49 -6.38
N SER A 149 10.13 5.98 -6.91
CA SER A 149 10.13 5.48 -8.29
C SER A 149 9.25 4.23 -8.41
N ARG A 150 8.53 4.05 -9.51
CA ARG A 150 7.72 2.84 -9.75
C ARG A 150 8.57 1.59 -9.72
N ALA A 151 9.75 1.61 -10.36
CA ALA A 151 10.67 0.48 -10.32
C ALA A 151 11.09 0.10 -8.89
N GLY A 152 11.32 1.09 -8.02
CA GLY A 152 11.61 0.86 -6.60
C GLY A 152 10.44 0.24 -5.85
N THR A 153 9.21 0.70 -6.12
CA THR A 153 8.00 0.10 -5.51
C THR A 153 7.79 -1.33 -5.99
N ASP A 154 8.01 -1.62 -7.29
CA ASP A 154 7.91 -2.98 -7.84
C ASP A 154 8.98 -3.90 -7.25
N ALA A 155 10.22 -3.42 -7.08
CA ALA A 155 11.28 -4.17 -6.42
C ALA A 155 10.94 -4.46 -4.94
N THR A 156 10.37 -3.49 -4.22
CA THR A 156 9.89 -3.69 -2.84
C THR A 156 8.81 -4.77 -2.78
N LEU A 157 7.83 -4.72 -3.69
CA LEU A 157 6.79 -5.74 -3.78
C LEU A 157 7.35 -7.13 -4.09
N ALA A 158 8.27 -7.22 -5.06
CA ALA A 158 8.91 -8.49 -5.40
C ALA A 158 9.72 -9.05 -4.21
N HIS A 159 10.44 -8.21 -3.48
CA HIS A 159 11.17 -8.63 -2.29
C HIS A 159 10.22 -9.11 -1.18
N ALA A 160 9.09 -8.42 -0.95
CA ALA A 160 8.07 -8.86 0.01
C ALA A 160 7.55 -10.27 -0.31
N VAL A 161 7.26 -10.58 -1.59
CA VAL A 161 6.82 -11.91 -2.03
C VAL A 161 7.89 -12.99 -1.77
N VAL A 162 9.17 -12.66 -2.00
CA VAL A 162 10.27 -13.59 -1.70
C VAL A 162 10.36 -13.87 -0.19
N LEU A 163 10.25 -12.85 0.64
CA LEU A 163 10.29 -12.99 2.11
C LEU A 163 9.10 -13.80 2.64
N GLU A 164 7.91 -13.59 2.10
CA GLU A 164 6.71 -14.38 2.40
C GLU A 164 6.96 -15.86 2.08
N GLY A 165 7.47 -16.18 0.88
CA GLY A 165 7.82 -17.54 0.48
C GLY A 165 8.92 -18.18 1.34
N GLN A 166 9.76 -17.40 2.00
CA GLN A 166 10.77 -17.85 2.98
C GLN A 166 10.24 -17.99 4.40
N GLY A 167 8.97 -17.65 4.65
CA GLY A 167 8.38 -17.63 5.99
C GLY A 167 8.83 -16.44 6.87
N ARG A 168 9.49 -15.43 6.29
CA ARG A 168 9.91 -14.19 6.98
C ARG A 168 8.76 -13.19 7.02
N LEU A 169 7.67 -13.62 7.67
CA LEU A 169 6.36 -12.96 7.57
C LEU A 169 6.34 -11.52 8.11
N GLN A 170 7.08 -11.22 9.19
CA GLN A 170 7.14 -9.86 9.75
C GLN A 170 7.79 -8.88 8.79
N GLU A 171 8.83 -9.30 8.08
CA GLU A 171 9.54 -8.48 7.12
C GLU A 171 8.72 -8.29 5.85
N ALA A 172 8.03 -9.35 5.38
CA ALA A 172 7.11 -9.26 4.26
C ALA A 172 5.95 -8.28 4.55
N ASP A 173 5.32 -8.38 5.74
CA ASP A 173 4.27 -7.45 6.21
C ASP A 173 4.73 -6.00 6.14
N ALA A 174 5.92 -5.70 6.68
CA ALA A 174 6.46 -4.34 6.66
C ALA A 174 6.63 -3.80 5.23
N LEU A 175 7.13 -4.63 4.30
CA LEU A 175 7.31 -4.23 2.91
C LEU A 175 5.97 -4.08 2.16
N TYR A 176 4.98 -4.96 2.39
CA TYR A 176 3.64 -4.79 1.82
C TYR A 176 2.99 -3.49 2.28
N ARG A 177 3.09 -3.15 3.57
CA ARG A 177 2.61 -1.86 4.08
C ARG A 177 3.32 -0.67 3.44
N GLN A 178 4.64 -0.75 3.21
CA GLN A 178 5.38 0.28 2.48
C GLN A 178 4.86 0.48 1.05
N VAL A 179 4.54 -0.60 0.34
CA VAL A 179 3.94 -0.51 -1.00
C VAL A 179 2.57 0.16 -0.93
N LEU A 180 1.73 -0.21 0.04
CA LEU A 180 0.38 0.32 0.19
C LEU A 180 0.35 1.81 0.57
N VAL A 181 1.42 2.36 1.16
CA VAL A 181 1.55 3.82 1.39
C VAL A 181 1.42 4.59 0.07
N VAL A 182 2.05 4.11 -1.00
CA VAL A 182 2.10 4.81 -2.31
C VAL A 182 1.16 4.22 -3.35
N ARG A 183 0.70 2.97 -3.15
CA ARG A 183 -0.28 2.26 -4.02
C ARG A 183 -1.43 1.70 -3.18
N PRO A 184 -2.24 2.53 -2.53
CA PRO A 184 -3.35 2.07 -1.68
C PRO A 184 -4.43 1.30 -2.45
N GLU A 185 -4.45 1.39 -3.78
CA GLU A 185 -5.35 0.66 -4.68
C GLU A 185 -4.78 -0.68 -5.19
N SER A 186 -3.61 -1.11 -4.71
CA SER A 186 -3.00 -2.38 -5.15
C SER A 186 -3.72 -3.58 -4.54
N VAL A 187 -4.69 -4.15 -5.27
CA VAL A 187 -5.46 -5.35 -4.88
C VAL A 187 -4.52 -6.49 -4.48
N ARG A 188 -3.55 -6.81 -5.34
CA ARG A 188 -2.56 -7.87 -5.08
C ARG A 188 -1.82 -7.68 -3.76
N THR A 189 -1.43 -6.44 -3.44
CA THR A 189 -0.70 -6.16 -2.20
C THR A 189 -1.61 -6.33 -0.98
N TRP A 190 -2.88 -5.95 -1.07
CA TRP A 190 -3.86 -6.18 -0.01
C TRP A 190 -4.11 -7.67 0.20
N VAL A 191 -4.23 -8.48 -0.86
CA VAL A 191 -4.39 -9.93 -0.76
C VAL A 191 -3.19 -10.56 -0.08
N ASN A 192 -1.96 -10.22 -0.50
CA ASN A 192 -0.73 -10.76 0.10
C ASN A 192 -0.59 -10.34 1.57
N LEU A 193 -0.91 -9.09 1.91
CA LEU A 193 -0.93 -8.65 3.31
C LEU A 193 -1.93 -9.46 4.14
N GLY A 194 -3.10 -9.76 3.57
CA GLY A 194 -4.10 -10.63 4.17
C GLY A 194 -3.58 -12.05 4.42
N ASN A 195 -2.85 -12.64 3.45
CA ASN A 195 -2.23 -13.94 3.58
C ASN A 195 -1.21 -13.96 4.73
N VAL A 196 -0.29 -12.99 4.73
CA VAL A 196 0.74 -12.85 5.79
C VAL A 196 0.09 -12.68 7.16
N ALA A 197 -0.97 -11.89 7.27
CA ALA A 197 -1.70 -11.72 8.52
C ALA A 197 -2.39 -13.03 8.97
N ALA A 198 -2.99 -13.78 8.05
CA ALA A 198 -3.58 -15.08 8.33
C ALA A 198 -2.55 -16.09 8.86
N ASP A 199 -1.39 -16.19 8.19
CA ASP A 199 -0.31 -17.10 8.57
C ASP A 199 0.30 -16.74 9.95
N GLN A 200 0.21 -15.47 10.34
CA GLN A 200 0.61 -15.00 11.68
C GLN A 200 -0.52 -15.13 12.72
N GLY A 201 -1.68 -15.63 12.35
CA GLY A 201 -2.85 -15.75 13.22
C GLY A 201 -3.56 -14.43 13.54
N ARG A 202 -3.25 -13.34 12.82
CA ARG A 202 -3.85 -12.01 12.98
C ARG A 202 -5.13 -11.90 12.14
N ARG A 203 -6.17 -12.60 12.58
CA ARG A 203 -7.39 -12.86 11.79
C ARG A 203 -8.15 -11.60 11.38
N GLU A 204 -8.34 -10.66 12.32
CA GLU A 204 -9.04 -9.39 12.07
C GLU A 204 -8.32 -8.54 11.03
N GLU A 205 -6.99 -8.52 11.07
CA GLU A 205 -6.19 -7.80 10.07
C GLU A 205 -6.26 -8.49 8.70
N SER A 206 -6.22 -9.82 8.68
CA SER A 206 -6.38 -10.61 7.44
C SER A 206 -7.72 -10.34 6.79
N GLU A 207 -8.81 -10.41 7.56
CA GLU A 207 -10.16 -10.10 7.08
C GLU A 207 -10.25 -8.67 6.53
N GLY A 208 -9.73 -7.70 7.28
CA GLY A 208 -9.71 -6.31 6.87
C GLY A 208 -8.96 -6.09 5.54
N ALA A 209 -7.83 -6.77 5.36
CA ALA A 209 -7.04 -6.70 4.14
C ALA A 209 -7.78 -7.30 2.93
N TYR A 210 -8.40 -8.48 3.06
CA TYR A 210 -9.18 -9.08 1.96
C TYR A 210 -10.43 -8.25 1.63
N ARG A 211 -11.13 -7.70 2.63
CA ARG A 211 -12.26 -6.80 2.40
C ARG A 211 -11.82 -5.55 1.66
N ARG A 212 -10.67 -4.99 2.02
CA ARG A 212 -10.11 -3.83 1.30
C ARG A 212 -9.78 -4.16 -0.15
N ALA A 213 -9.22 -5.34 -0.43
CA ALA A 213 -9.03 -5.82 -1.80
C ALA A 213 -10.36 -5.88 -2.58
N LEU A 214 -11.44 -6.40 -1.95
CA LEU A 214 -12.76 -6.51 -2.56
C LEU A 214 -13.50 -5.16 -2.70
N GLU A 215 -13.20 -4.17 -1.89
CA GLU A 215 -13.70 -2.80 -2.11
C GLU A 215 -13.11 -2.18 -3.39
N ILE A 216 -11.86 -2.50 -3.72
CA ILE A 216 -11.16 -2.01 -4.91
C ILE A 216 -11.55 -2.83 -6.15
N ALA A 217 -11.55 -4.15 -6.02
CA ALA A 217 -11.91 -5.11 -7.07
C ALA A 217 -12.91 -6.12 -6.51
N PRO A 218 -14.23 -5.86 -6.62
CA PRO A 218 -15.28 -6.70 -6.02
C PRO A 218 -15.23 -8.16 -6.45
N ASP A 219 -14.74 -8.46 -7.64
CA ASP A 219 -14.67 -9.81 -8.21
C ASP A 219 -13.23 -10.36 -8.27
N ASP A 220 -12.31 -9.85 -7.45
CA ASP A 220 -10.98 -10.46 -7.32
C ASP A 220 -11.10 -11.86 -6.72
N ARG A 221 -10.73 -12.89 -7.51
CA ARG A 221 -10.90 -14.30 -7.14
C ARG A 221 -10.11 -14.65 -5.87
N ASP A 222 -8.86 -14.19 -5.78
CA ASP A 222 -7.97 -14.56 -4.68
C ASP A 222 -8.50 -13.97 -3.37
N ALA A 223 -8.92 -12.70 -3.39
CA ALA A 223 -9.54 -12.06 -2.24
C ALA A 223 -10.84 -12.75 -1.82
N LEU A 224 -11.73 -13.10 -2.77
CA LEU A 224 -12.98 -13.82 -2.52
C LEU A 224 -12.71 -15.19 -1.89
N ASN A 225 -11.79 -15.98 -2.49
CA ASN A 225 -11.46 -17.31 -2.03
C ASN A 225 -10.79 -17.30 -0.65
N ASN A 226 -9.83 -16.39 -0.43
CA ASN A 226 -9.07 -16.34 0.80
C ASN A 226 -9.93 -15.82 1.97
N LEU A 227 -10.81 -14.86 1.73
CA LEU A 227 -11.79 -14.44 2.72
C LEU A 227 -12.76 -15.58 3.04
N ALA A 228 -13.29 -16.30 2.04
CA ALA A 228 -14.15 -17.45 2.26
C ALA A 228 -13.47 -18.54 3.08
N TRP A 229 -12.19 -18.81 2.80
CA TRP A 229 -11.37 -19.75 3.58
C TRP A 229 -11.19 -19.31 5.03
N LEU A 230 -10.90 -18.02 5.26
CA LEU A 230 -10.75 -17.45 6.60
C LEU A 230 -12.03 -17.63 7.42
N LEU A 231 -13.19 -17.30 6.82
CA LEU A 231 -14.52 -17.44 7.44
C LEU A 231 -14.88 -18.91 7.72
N LEU A 232 -14.54 -19.82 6.80
CA LEU A 232 -14.70 -21.26 7.03
C LEU A 232 -13.91 -21.73 8.26
N ALA A 233 -12.67 -21.27 8.40
CA ALA A 233 -11.81 -21.62 9.52
C ALA A 233 -12.36 -21.10 10.89
N GLU A 234 -13.10 -20.00 10.88
CA GLU A 234 -13.80 -19.48 12.07
C GLU A 234 -15.02 -20.35 12.47
N GLY A 235 -15.66 -20.98 11.50
CA GLY A 235 -16.80 -21.85 11.76
C GLY A 235 -18.12 -21.15 12.12
N THR A 236 -18.23 -19.85 11.86
CA THR A 236 -19.40 -19.06 12.30
C THR A 236 -20.18 -18.38 11.17
N ARG A 237 -19.53 -17.93 10.11
CA ARG A 237 -20.13 -17.13 9.02
C ARG A 237 -20.23 -17.95 7.71
N PHE A 238 -20.82 -19.14 7.77
CA PHE A 238 -20.87 -20.06 6.63
C PHE A 238 -21.66 -19.53 5.43
N GLU A 239 -22.73 -18.77 5.62
CA GLU A 239 -23.51 -18.17 4.53
C GLU A 239 -22.67 -17.16 3.73
N GLU A 240 -21.95 -16.29 4.43
CA GLU A 240 -21.06 -15.33 3.80
C GLU A 240 -19.92 -16.05 3.09
N ALA A 241 -19.27 -17.00 3.76
CA ALA A 241 -18.20 -17.81 3.20
C ALA A 241 -18.63 -18.51 1.90
N GLU A 242 -19.82 -19.12 1.89
CA GLU A 242 -20.34 -19.81 0.71
C GLU A 242 -20.63 -18.84 -0.43
N THR A 243 -21.20 -17.68 -0.14
CA THR A 243 -21.46 -16.65 -1.16
C THR A 243 -20.16 -16.21 -1.84
N LEU A 244 -19.12 -15.94 -1.05
CA LEU A 244 -17.81 -15.54 -1.56
C LEU A 244 -17.14 -16.66 -2.36
N ALA A 245 -17.12 -17.89 -1.82
CA ALA A 245 -16.55 -19.05 -2.49
C ALA A 245 -17.27 -19.39 -3.81
N THR A 246 -18.60 -19.24 -3.85
CA THR A 246 -19.38 -19.45 -5.08
C THR A 246 -19.01 -18.42 -6.15
N ARG A 247 -18.86 -17.15 -5.78
CA ARG A 247 -18.40 -16.10 -6.72
C ARG A 247 -17.01 -16.43 -7.25
N ALA A 248 -16.08 -16.85 -6.38
CA ALA A 248 -14.73 -17.23 -6.79
C ALA A 248 -14.75 -18.47 -7.72
N ALA A 249 -15.49 -19.53 -7.37
CA ALA A 249 -15.57 -20.77 -8.11
C ALA A 249 -16.22 -20.64 -9.51
N ASN A 250 -17.12 -19.67 -9.68
CA ASN A 250 -17.77 -19.39 -10.96
C ASN A 250 -16.88 -18.63 -11.96
N GLN A 251 -15.70 -18.19 -11.58
CA GLN A 251 -14.77 -17.50 -12.47
C GLN A 251 -13.89 -18.53 -13.20
N PRO A 252 -13.92 -18.61 -14.54
CA PRO A 252 -13.07 -19.53 -15.29
C PRO A 252 -11.58 -19.12 -15.19
N GLY A 253 -10.70 -20.12 -15.13
CA GLY A 253 -9.25 -19.87 -15.13
C GLY A 253 -8.46 -20.94 -14.36
N PRO A 254 -7.11 -20.82 -14.31
CA PRO A 254 -6.24 -21.86 -13.78
C PRO A 254 -6.51 -22.19 -12.29
N ASP A 255 -6.91 -21.21 -11.50
CA ASP A 255 -7.11 -21.38 -10.06
C ASP A 255 -8.58 -21.64 -9.68
N GLN A 256 -9.44 -21.91 -10.66
CA GLN A 256 -10.86 -22.22 -10.44
C GLN A 256 -11.04 -23.43 -9.51
N SER A 257 -10.22 -24.47 -9.69
CA SER A 257 -10.27 -25.67 -8.87
C SER A 257 -9.96 -25.43 -7.38
N LEU A 258 -9.11 -24.44 -7.06
CA LEU A 258 -8.85 -24.05 -5.68
C LEU A 258 -10.07 -23.40 -5.04
N ALA A 259 -10.75 -22.54 -5.77
CA ALA A 259 -11.99 -21.91 -5.31
C ALA A 259 -13.12 -22.93 -5.17
N GLN A 260 -13.22 -23.91 -6.08
CA GLN A 260 -14.15 -25.03 -5.98
C GLN A 260 -13.82 -25.92 -4.77
N ASP A 261 -12.54 -26.16 -4.45
CA ASP A 261 -12.16 -26.87 -3.23
C ASP A 261 -12.66 -26.16 -1.97
N THR A 262 -12.47 -24.85 -1.89
CA THR A 262 -12.96 -24.04 -0.77
C THR A 262 -14.50 -24.11 -0.67
N LEU A 263 -15.22 -23.96 -1.78
CA LEU A 263 -16.68 -24.07 -1.82
C LEU A 263 -17.16 -25.45 -1.36
N GLY A 264 -16.57 -26.53 -1.89
CA GLY A 264 -16.95 -27.90 -1.50
C GLY A 264 -16.73 -28.18 -0.02
N ARG A 265 -15.67 -27.62 0.58
CA ARG A 265 -15.41 -27.72 2.02
C ARG A 265 -16.43 -26.95 2.86
N ILE A 266 -16.85 -25.77 2.41
CA ILE A 266 -17.91 -25.00 3.08
C ILE A 266 -19.25 -25.76 3.01
N GLN A 267 -19.61 -26.29 1.84
CA GLN A 267 -20.82 -27.11 1.66
C GLN A 267 -20.81 -28.34 2.58
N LEU A 268 -19.64 -29.00 2.67
CA LEU A 268 -19.48 -30.15 3.57
C LEU A 268 -19.62 -29.77 5.04
N ALA A 269 -19.04 -28.65 5.46
CA ALA A 269 -19.17 -28.13 6.83
C ALA A 269 -20.62 -27.78 7.19
N ARG A 270 -21.42 -27.39 6.19
CA ARG A 270 -22.86 -27.11 6.32
C ARG A 270 -23.74 -28.38 6.22
N GLY A 271 -23.17 -29.56 6.02
CA GLY A 271 -23.89 -30.81 5.85
C GLY A 271 -24.57 -30.98 4.46
N ARG A 272 -24.21 -30.16 3.46
CA ARG A 272 -24.68 -30.23 2.09
C ARG A 272 -23.85 -31.23 1.28
N CYS A 273 -23.94 -32.49 1.66
CA CYS A 273 -23.08 -33.57 1.17
C CYS A 273 -23.16 -33.76 -0.34
N GLU A 274 -24.33 -33.72 -0.93
CA GLU A 274 -24.52 -33.91 -2.39
C GLU A 274 -23.92 -32.75 -3.19
N GLU A 275 -24.08 -31.52 -2.71
CA GLU A 275 -23.52 -30.35 -3.35
C GLU A 275 -22.00 -30.42 -3.30
N ALA A 276 -21.41 -30.74 -2.14
CA ALA A 276 -19.98 -30.91 -1.97
C ALA A 276 -19.42 -32.01 -2.92
N VAL A 277 -20.13 -33.12 -3.10
CA VAL A 277 -19.73 -34.18 -4.05
C VAL A 277 -19.69 -33.65 -5.48
N ARG A 278 -20.67 -32.86 -5.90
CA ARG A 278 -20.70 -32.27 -7.26
C ARG A 278 -19.51 -31.31 -7.41
N THR A 279 -19.33 -30.39 -6.46
CA THR A 279 -18.28 -29.36 -6.51
C THR A 279 -16.88 -29.98 -6.52
N PHE A 280 -16.59 -31.00 -5.68
CA PHE A 280 -15.27 -31.66 -5.71
C PHE A 280 -15.04 -32.48 -6.99
N ARG A 281 -16.10 -33.02 -7.61
CA ARG A 281 -15.99 -33.71 -8.91
C ARG A 281 -15.64 -32.70 -10.02
N GLU A 282 -16.33 -31.57 -10.07
CA GLU A 282 -16.05 -30.49 -11.02
C GLU A 282 -14.61 -29.97 -10.86
N ALA A 283 -14.15 -29.79 -9.61
CA ALA A 283 -12.77 -29.40 -9.34
C ALA A 283 -11.73 -30.39 -9.86
N LEU A 284 -12.06 -31.71 -9.84
CA LEU A 284 -11.16 -32.76 -10.34
C LEU A 284 -11.16 -32.89 -11.87
N GLU A 285 -12.20 -32.37 -12.56
CA GLU A 285 -12.30 -32.36 -14.02
C GLU A 285 -11.42 -31.26 -14.66
N ALA A 286 -10.92 -30.31 -13.87
CA ALA A 286 -10.02 -29.28 -14.35
C ALA A 286 -8.73 -29.88 -14.91
N ALA A 287 -8.36 -29.46 -16.10
CA ALA A 287 -7.16 -29.95 -16.77
C ALA A 287 -5.88 -29.55 -16.01
N ALA A 288 -4.92 -30.48 -15.92
CA ALA A 288 -3.54 -30.22 -15.43
C ALA A 288 -3.38 -29.83 -13.96
N LEU A 289 -4.16 -30.39 -13.05
CA LEU A 289 -3.94 -30.22 -11.61
C LEU A 289 -2.66 -30.94 -11.14
N PRO A 290 -1.86 -30.34 -10.24
CA PRO A 290 -0.77 -31.03 -9.57
C PRO A 290 -1.27 -32.31 -8.87
N GLU A 291 -0.47 -33.35 -8.85
CA GLU A 291 -0.84 -34.64 -8.24
C GLU A 291 -1.25 -34.50 -6.77
N THR A 292 -0.55 -33.67 -6.01
CA THR A 292 -0.86 -33.35 -4.61
C THR A 292 -2.25 -32.76 -4.44
N THR A 293 -2.65 -31.86 -5.34
CA THR A 293 -3.98 -31.24 -5.36
C THR A 293 -5.05 -32.29 -5.71
N GLN A 294 -4.81 -33.14 -6.71
CA GLN A 294 -5.74 -34.22 -7.07
C GLN A 294 -5.95 -35.19 -5.92
N VAL A 295 -4.88 -35.62 -5.22
CA VAL A 295 -4.99 -36.51 -4.06
C VAL A 295 -5.83 -35.88 -2.96
N GLY A 296 -5.58 -34.59 -2.66
CA GLY A 296 -6.36 -33.86 -1.68
C GLY A 296 -7.85 -33.75 -2.02
N LEU A 297 -8.18 -33.43 -3.28
CA LEU A 297 -9.56 -33.36 -3.77
C LEU A 297 -10.26 -34.74 -3.74
N ARG A 298 -9.58 -35.82 -4.14
CA ARG A 298 -10.13 -37.19 -4.07
C ARG A 298 -10.47 -37.56 -2.63
N THR A 299 -9.59 -37.29 -1.68
CA THR A 299 -9.83 -37.57 -0.25
C THR A 299 -11.05 -36.80 0.26
N ARG A 300 -11.22 -35.54 -0.14
CA ARG A 300 -12.41 -34.73 0.25
C ARG A 300 -13.68 -35.23 -0.43
N LEU A 301 -13.59 -35.65 -1.67
CA LEU A 301 -14.71 -36.25 -2.40
C LEU A 301 -15.20 -37.54 -1.70
N GLU A 302 -14.30 -38.43 -1.29
CA GLU A 302 -14.67 -39.63 -0.53
C GLU A 302 -15.33 -39.28 0.82
N ARG A 303 -14.77 -38.27 1.51
CA ARG A 303 -15.39 -37.76 2.76
C ARG A 303 -16.80 -37.20 2.51
N ALA A 304 -17.00 -36.47 1.39
CA ALA A 304 -18.31 -35.95 1.03
C ALA A 304 -19.32 -37.07 0.69
N ARG A 305 -18.87 -38.15 0.05
CA ARG A 305 -19.68 -39.32 -0.23
C ARG A 305 -20.10 -40.08 1.03
N ALA A 306 -19.24 -40.12 2.03
CA ALA A 306 -19.52 -40.75 3.32
C ALA A 306 -20.32 -39.86 4.28
N CYS A 307 -20.55 -38.60 3.89
CA CYS A 307 -21.32 -37.65 4.70
C CYS A 307 -22.80 -38.02 4.72
N SER A 308 -23.40 -37.98 5.90
CA SER A 308 -24.85 -38.09 6.04
C SER A 308 -25.47 -36.69 6.11
N PRO A 309 -26.54 -36.41 5.38
CA PRO A 309 -27.25 -35.12 5.46
C PRO A 309 -27.70 -34.87 6.91
N ARG A 310 -27.47 -33.66 7.40
CA ARG A 310 -27.99 -33.21 8.70
C ARG A 310 -29.37 -32.60 8.56
#